data_bbc80c2c8adc7200bf00cc8678482775
#
_entry.id   bbc80c2c8adc7200bf00cc8678482775
#
_cell.length_a   1.000
_cell.length_b   1.000
_cell.length_c   1.000
_cell.angle_alpha   90.00
_cell.angle_beta   90.00
_cell.angle_gamma   90.00
#
_symmetry.space_group_name_H-M   'P 1'
#
loop_
_entity.id
_entity.type
_entity.pdbx_description
1 polymer ?
#
loop_
_entity_poly.entity_id
_entity_poly.type
_entity_poly.pdbx_seq_one_letter_code
_entity_poly.pdbx_strand_id
1 'polypeptide(L)'
;MKVLLIKPMEHPQVVDIENSLKEFYRILDCDCITAAYPWEERAALVTDDNGLFTEKSFSRYIPELEQPIKGNFFICGLGEEDFAELPQDLIQKFRERFWVPEAFVSMFGQMAVIQMDDGTKPE
;
A
#
# COMPACT_ATOMS: atom_id res chain seq x y z
N MET A 1 -6.88 -6.47 13.83
CA MET A 1 -5.88 -6.97 12.87
C MET A 1 -4.91 -5.84 12.55
N LYS A 2 -3.63 -6.03 12.86
CA LYS A 2 -2.60 -5.03 12.55
C LYS A 2 -2.17 -5.17 11.11
N VAL A 3 -2.20 -4.07 10.39
CA VAL A 3 -1.77 -3.99 9.00
C VAL A 3 -0.88 -2.77 8.80
N LEU A 4 -0.21 -2.72 7.67
CA LEU A 4 0.59 -1.56 7.29
C LEU A 4 -0.20 -0.75 6.27
N LEU A 5 -0.60 0.46 6.64
CA LEU A 5 -1.34 1.38 5.77
C LEU A 5 -0.39 2.37 5.12
N ILE A 6 -0.49 2.49 3.82
CA ILE A 6 0.36 3.38 3.03
C ILE A 6 -0.53 4.35 2.26
N LYS A 7 -0.27 5.64 2.48
CA LYS A 7 -1.01 6.74 1.86
C LYS A 7 -0.09 7.56 0.95
N PRO A 8 -0.65 8.26 -0.05
CA PRO A 8 0.15 9.15 -0.88
C PRO A 8 0.91 10.18 -0.03
N MET A 9 2.19 10.33 -0.31
CA MET A 9 3.08 11.34 0.28
C MET A 9 3.27 11.24 1.80
N GLU A 10 2.94 10.08 2.40
CA GLU A 10 3.10 9.85 3.83
C GLU A 10 3.97 8.62 4.08
N HIS A 11 4.59 8.58 5.26
CA HIS A 11 5.27 7.39 5.72
C HIS A 11 4.24 6.30 6.06
N PRO A 12 4.60 5.01 5.90
CA PRO A 12 3.72 3.92 6.28
C PRO A 12 3.32 3.99 7.76
N GLN A 13 2.10 3.59 8.04
CA GLN A 13 1.55 3.59 9.40
C GLN A 13 1.07 2.19 9.76
N VAL A 14 1.43 1.74 10.96
CA VAL A 14 0.87 0.51 11.53
C VAL A 14 -0.48 0.87 12.13
N VAL A 15 -1.54 0.25 11.65
CA VAL A 15 -2.89 0.50 12.13
C VAL A 15 -3.56 -0.81 12.52
N ASP A 16 -4.44 -0.75 13.50
CA ASP A 16 -5.24 -1.89 13.94
C ASP A 16 -6.66 -1.69 13.40
N ILE A 17 -7.08 -2.60 12.53
CA ILE A 17 -8.36 -2.48 11.85
C ILE A 17 -9.20 -3.74 12.03
N GLU A 18 -10.50 -3.60 11.89
CA GLU A 18 -11.40 -4.73 11.83
C GLU A 18 -11.19 -5.49 10.51
N ASN A 19 -11.19 -6.81 10.54
CA ASN A 19 -11.09 -7.64 9.34
C ASN A 19 -12.48 -7.78 8.70
N SER A 20 -12.91 -6.73 8.01
CA SER A 20 -14.21 -6.69 7.34
C SER A 20 -14.15 -5.83 6.09
N LEU A 21 -14.96 -6.16 5.09
CA LEU A 21 -15.04 -5.37 3.86
C LEU A 21 -15.43 -3.92 4.14
N LYS A 22 -16.36 -3.71 5.07
CA LYS A 22 -16.80 -2.36 5.43
C LYS A 22 -15.63 -1.50 5.91
N GLU A 23 -14.76 -2.06 6.76
CA GLU A 23 -13.59 -1.35 7.25
C GLU A 23 -12.60 -1.11 6.12
N PHE A 24 -12.38 -2.09 5.24
CA PHE A 24 -11.46 -1.93 4.11
C PHE A 24 -11.92 -0.82 3.17
N TYR A 25 -13.22 -0.78 2.88
CA TYR A 25 -13.79 0.28 2.04
C TYR A 25 -13.61 1.65 2.68
N ARG A 26 -13.75 1.73 4.00
CA ARG A 26 -13.58 2.98 4.74
C ARG A 26 -12.14 3.49 4.66
N ILE A 27 -11.16 2.64 4.95
CA ILE A 27 -9.76 3.08 5.00
C ILE A 27 -9.15 3.30 3.62
N LEU A 28 -9.66 2.63 2.60
CA LEU A 28 -9.19 2.79 1.23
C LEU A 28 -10.03 3.79 0.43
N ASP A 29 -11.12 4.29 1.02
CA ASP A 29 -12.05 5.21 0.35
C ASP A 29 -12.50 4.64 -0.99
N CYS A 30 -13.11 3.46 -0.95
CA CYS A 30 -13.55 2.75 -2.15
C CYS A 30 -14.78 1.91 -1.85
N ASP A 31 -15.34 1.30 -2.88
CA ASP A 31 -16.49 0.40 -2.77
C ASP A 31 -16.20 -1.00 -3.31
N CYS A 32 -14.98 -1.25 -3.76
CA CYS A 32 -14.56 -2.54 -4.26
C CYS A 32 -13.06 -2.69 -4.10
N ILE A 33 -12.60 -3.80 -3.55
CA ILE A 33 -11.17 -4.03 -3.34
C ILE A 33 -10.67 -5.17 -4.22
N THR A 34 -9.36 -5.14 -4.48
CA THR A 34 -8.64 -6.26 -5.06
C THR A 34 -7.40 -6.55 -4.22
N ALA A 35 -6.98 -7.80 -4.21
CA ALA A 35 -5.78 -8.22 -3.52
C ALA A 35 -4.77 -8.76 -4.52
N ALA A 36 -3.52 -8.37 -4.34
CA ALA A 36 -2.39 -8.88 -5.13
C ALA A 36 -1.39 -9.54 -4.19
N TYR A 37 -0.60 -10.46 -4.74
CA TYR A 37 0.36 -11.24 -3.98
C TYR A 37 1.73 -11.15 -4.66
N PRO A 38 2.33 -9.95 -4.70
CA PRO A 38 3.54 -9.72 -5.50
C PRO A 38 4.83 -10.25 -4.85
N TRP A 39 4.74 -10.75 -3.62
CA TRP A 39 5.90 -11.19 -2.87
C TRP A 39 5.83 -12.67 -2.52
N GLU A 40 6.97 -13.25 -2.20
CA GLU A 40 7.03 -14.64 -1.75
C GLU A 40 6.53 -14.81 -0.32
N GLU A 41 6.54 -13.75 0.48
CA GLU A 41 6.04 -13.77 1.85
C GLU A 41 4.52 -13.98 1.86
N ARG A 42 4.01 -14.49 2.99
CA ARG A 42 2.58 -14.65 3.21
C ARG A 42 1.96 -13.31 3.54
N ALA A 43 1.85 -12.47 2.53
CA ALA A 43 1.30 -11.14 2.65
C ALA A 43 0.49 -10.79 1.40
N ALA A 44 -0.53 -9.96 1.59
CA ALA A 44 -1.36 -9.45 0.51
C ALA A 44 -1.27 -7.93 0.46
N LEU A 45 -1.25 -7.39 -0.75
CA LEU A 45 -1.38 -5.97 -1.01
C LEU A 45 -2.84 -5.73 -1.43
N VAL A 46 -3.57 -4.94 -0.65
CA VAL A 46 -5.01 -4.71 -0.84
C VAL A 46 -5.23 -3.27 -1.27
N THR A 47 -5.89 -3.10 -2.40
CA THR A 47 -6.09 -1.80 -3.04
C THR A 47 -7.53 -1.62 -3.50
N ASP A 48 -7.87 -0.38 -3.85
CA ASP A 48 -9.11 -0.06 -4.57
C ASP A 48 -9.06 -0.71 -5.97
N ASP A 49 -10.01 -1.58 -6.26
CA ASP A 49 -10.07 -2.29 -7.54
C ASP A 49 -10.20 -1.34 -8.73
N ASN A 50 -10.79 -0.17 -8.51
CA ASN A 50 -10.98 0.85 -9.54
C ASN A 50 -10.03 2.04 -9.39
N GLY A 51 -8.98 1.90 -8.58
CA GLY A 51 -8.11 3.01 -8.21
C GLY A 51 -7.53 3.77 -9.40
N LEU A 52 -7.08 3.06 -10.44
CA LEU A 52 -6.48 3.67 -11.63
C LEU A 52 -7.47 4.51 -12.44
N PHE A 53 -8.77 4.31 -12.24
CA PHE A 53 -9.81 5.07 -12.92
C PHE A 53 -10.32 6.24 -12.10
N THR A 54 -9.72 6.52 -10.94
CA THR A 54 -10.08 7.62 -10.06
C THR A 54 -9.12 8.78 -10.24
N GLU A 55 -9.44 9.93 -9.61
CA GLU A 55 -8.55 11.07 -9.56
C GLU A 55 -7.66 11.08 -8.31
N LYS A 56 -7.62 9.98 -7.57
CA LYS A 56 -6.77 9.87 -6.39
C LYS A 56 -5.31 10.00 -6.77
N SER A 57 -4.50 10.55 -5.87
CA SER A 57 -3.05 10.67 -6.06
C SER A 57 -2.39 9.29 -6.02
N PHE A 58 -1.30 9.14 -6.76
CA PHE A 58 -0.48 7.92 -6.68
C PHE A 58 0.23 7.84 -5.34
N SER A 59 0.29 6.63 -4.77
CA SER A 59 1.00 6.35 -3.52
C SER A 59 2.42 5.87 -3.74
N ARG A 60 2.55 4.72 -4.37
CA ARG A 60 3.84 4.07 -4.62
C ARG A 60 3.79 3.32 -5.94
N TYR A 61 4.95 3.21 -6.56
CA TYR A 61 5.15 2.30 -7.68
C TYR A 61 5.54 0.93 -7.14
N ILE A 62 4.93 -0.13 -7.66
CA ILE A 62 5.21 -1.50 -7.24
C ILE A 62 5.89 -2.24 -8.39
N PRO A 63 7.23 -2.36 -8.36
CA PRO A 63 7.96 -2.97 -9.46
C PRO A 63 7.53 -4.40 -9.79
N GLU A 64 7.16 -5.18 -8.77
CA GLU A 64 6.72 -6.56 -8.96
C GLU A 64 5.41 -6.66 -9.75
N LEU A 65 4.60 -5.61 -9.73
CA LEU A 65 3.35 -5.53 -10.50
C LEU A 65 3.50 -4.67 -11.75
N GLU A 66 4.65 -4.03 -11.91
CA GLU A 66 4.94 -3.10 -13.01
C GLU A 66 3.88 -1.99 -13.14
N GLN A 67 3.35 -1.52 -12.01
CA GLN A 67 2.33 -0.47 -12.02
C GLN A 67 2.35 0.34 -10.74
N PRO A 68 1.89 1.61 -10.79
CA PRO A 68 1.69 2.42 -9.60
C PRO A 68 0.34 2.11 -8.96
N ILE A 69 0.23 2.42 -7.67
CA ILE A 69 -1.02 2.32 -6.94
C ILE A 69 -1.56 3.73 -6.68
N LYS A 70 -2.80 3.98 -7.03
CA LYS A 70 -3.50 5.23 -6.70
C LYS A 70 -4.27 5.10 -5.40
N GLY A 71 -4.21 6.13 -4.57
CA GLY A 71 -4.90 6.16 -3.29
C GLY A 71 -4.19 5.37 -2.22
N ASN A 72 -4.89 5.14 -1.13
CA ASN A 72 -4.37 4.36 -0.02
C ASN A 72 -4.32 2.88 -0.40
N PHE A 73 -3.37 2.16 0.17
CA PHE A 73 -3.38 0.70 0.13
C PHE A 73 -2.85 0.18 1.45
N PHE A 74 -3.12 -1.08 1.75
CA PHE A 74 -2.56 -1.68 2.94
C PHE A 74 -1.97 -3.06 2.62
N ILE A 75 -1.05 -3.48 3.49
CA ILE A 75 -0.44 -4.80 3.43
C ILE A 75 -0.87 -5.54 4.69
N CYS A 76 -1.45 -6.73 4.51
CA CYS A 76 -1.86 -7.60 5.61
C CYS A 76 -1.22 -8.97 5.46
N GLY A 77 -1.35 -9.79 6.48
CA GLY A 77 -0.92 -11.18 6.43
C GLY A 77 -1.98 -12.07 5.80
N LEU A 78 -1.63 -13.33 5.60
CA LEU A 78 -2.53 -14.35 5.06
C LEU A 78 -2.68 -15.48 6.07
N GLY A 79 -3.94 -15.74 6.43
CA GLY A 79 -4.33 -16.92 7.19
C GLY A 79 -4.62 -18.08 6.27
N GLU A 80 -5.27 -19.12 6.80
CA GLU A 80 -5.61 -20.31 6.00
C GLU A 80 -6.71 -20.01 4.99
N GLU A 81 -7.70 -19.20 5.35
CA GLU A 81 -8.87 -18.94 4.51
C GLU A 81 -9.18 -17.44 4.36
N ASP A 82 -8.45 -16.57 5.03
CA ASP A 82 -8.78 -15.14 5.08
C ASP A 82 -7.52 -14.31 5.28
N PHE A 83 -7.68 -13.01 5.16
CA PHE A 83 -6.64 -12.07 5.58
C PHE A 83 -6.38 -12.23 7.07
N ALA A 84 -5.16 -11.95 7.46
CA ALA A 84 -4.73 -12.07 8.84
C ALA A 84 -3.83 -10.89 9.20
N GLU A 85 -3.49 -10.81 10.48
CA GLU A 85 -2.56 -9.81 10.98
C GLU A 85 -1.21 -9.95 10.26
N LEU A 86 -0.62 -8.84 9.88
CA LEU A 86 0.71 -8.84 9.29
C LEU A 86 1.74 -9.15 10.40
N PRO A 87 2.55 -10.21 10.24
CA PRO A 87 3.56 -10.53 11.25
C PRO A 87 4.53 -9.38 11.47
N GLN A 88 5.06 -9.26 12.69
CA GLN A 88 5.91 -8.15 13.10
C GLN A 88 7.17 -8.01 12.23
N ASP A 89 7.78 -9.11 11.84
CA ASP A 89 8.96 -9.10 10.97
C ASP A 89 8.63 -8.55 9.58
N LEU A 90 7.44 -8.86 9.05
CA LEU A 90 6.98 -8.32 7.78
C LEU A 90 6.54 -6.87 7.89
N ILE A 91 5.94 -6.47 9.02
CA ILE A 91 5.64 -5.06 9.28
C ILE A 91 6.92 -4.25 9.16
N GLN A 92 7.98 -4.69 9.82
CA GLN A 92 9.25 -3.98 9.81
C GLN A 92 9.87 -3.95 8.40
N LYS A 93 9.86 -5.08 7.71
CA LYS A 93 10.40 -5.20 6.36
C LYS A 93 9.69 -4.27 5.38
N PHE A 94 8.37 -4.30 5.35
CA PHE A 94 7.61 -3.48 4.42
C PHE A 94 7.58 -2.01 4.84
N ARG A 95 7.63 -1.72 6.11
CA ARG A 95 7.74 -0.35 6.61
C ARG A 95 9.04 0.29 6.13
N GLU A 96 10.14 -0.42 6.17
CA GLU A 96 11.42 0.05 5.62
C GLU A 96 11.35 0.23 4.11
N ARG A 97 10.78 -0.74 3.42
CA ARG A 97 10.68 -0.70 1.96
C ARG A 97 9.88 0.49 1.45
N PHE A 98 8.75 0.80 2.08
CA PHE A 98 7.83 1.85 1.64
C PHE A 98 7.99 3.16 2.42
N TRP A 99 9.04 3.28 3.21
CA TRP A 99 9.23 4.43 4.09
C TRP A 99 9.27 5.75 3.34
N VAL A 100 10.01 5.79 2.22
CA VAL A 100 10.19 7.03 1.45
C VAL A 100 8.98 7.22 0.54
N PRO A 101 8.21 8.33 0.72
CA PRO A 101 7.11 8.63 -0.18
C PRO A 101 7.61 8.88 -1.59
N GLU A 102 6.73 8.72 -2.57
CA GLU A 102 7.05 8.88 -3.97
C GLU A 102 6.15 9.93 -4.60
N ALA A 103 6.75 10.87 -5.34
CA ALA A 103 6.02 11.81 -6.18
C ALA A 103 6.01 11.31 -7.61
N PHE A 104 4.88 11.44 -8.28
CA PHE A 104 4.70 11.00 -9.66
C PHE A 104 4.51 12.22 -10.54
N VAL A 105 5.43 12.41 -11.47
CA VAL A 105 5.43 13.59 -12.35
C VAL A 105 5.43 13.17 -13.81
N SER A 106 4.75 13.95 -14.65
CA SER A 106 4.75 13.71 -16.10
C SER A 106 5.86 14.56 -16.72
N MET A 107 6.77 13.91 -17.44
CA MET A 107 7.88 14.55 -18.12
C MET A 107 7.98 14.00 -19.55
N PHE A 108 7.90 14.89 -20.54
CA PHE A 108 8.03 14.53 -21.94
C PHE A 108 7.10 13.39 -22.36
N GLY A 109 5.86 13.41 -21.84
CA GLY A 109 4.86 12.36 -22.13
C GLY A 109 5.05 11.05 -21.35
N GLN A 110 6.04 11.00 -20.46
CA GLN A 110 6.30 9.81 -19.64
C GLN A 110 6.15 10.13 -18.17
N MET A 111 5.76 9.13 -17.38
CA MET A 111 5.67 9.28 -15.94
C MET A 111 7.02 8.96 -15.31
N ALA A 112 7.50 9.88 -14.48
CA ALA A 112 8.70 9.67 -13.67
C ALA A 112 8.31 9.57 -12.21
N VAL A 113 9.02 8.73 -11.45
CA VAL A 113 8.83 8.55 -10.02
C VAL A 113 10.01 9.18 -9.30
N ILE A 114 9.73 10.10 -8.37
CA ILE A 114 10.75 10.80 -7.61
C ILE A 114 10.64 10.40 -6.15
N GLN A 115 11.75 9.93 -5.58
CA GLN A 115 11.83 9.58 -4.16
C GLN A 115 11.85 10.86 -3.32
N MET A 116 10.89 11.02 -2.42
CA MET A 116 10.75 12.19 -1.56
C MET A 116 11.33 11.88 -0.18
N ASP A 117 12.65 11.66 -0.15
CA ASP A 117 13.38 11.30 1.07
C ASP A 117 13.55 12.54 1.95
N ASP A 118 13.05 12.47 3.20
CA ASP A 118 13.20 13.55 4.18
C ASP A 118 14.39 13.32 5.14
N GLY A 119 15.19 12.30 4.88
CA GLY A 119 16.35 11.96 5.71
C GLY A 119 16.02 11.12 6.94
N THR A 120 14.74 10.85 7.21
CA THR A 120 14.35 10.01 8.35
C THR A 120 14.36 8.54 7.95
N LYS A 121 14.36 7.68 8.98
CA LYS A 121 14.29 6.23 8.81
C LYS A 121 13.27 5.66 9.78
N PRO A 122 12.65 4.52 9.45
CA PRO A 122 11.73 3.88 10.39
C PRO A 122 12.48 3.43 11.64
N GLU A 123 11.82 3.57 12.78
CA GLU A 123 12.37 3.13 14.06
C GLU A 123 12.20 1.63 14.26
#